data_93a6c55e524f1832c2793193f943a436
#
_entry.id   93a6c55e524f1832c2793193f943a436
#
_cell.length_a   1.000
_cell.length_b   1.000
_cell.length_c   1.000
_cell.angle_alpha   90.00
_cell.angle_beta   90.00
_cell.angle_gamma   90.00
#
_symmetry.space_group_name_H-M   'P 1'
#
loop_
_entity.id
_entity.type
_entity.pdbx_description
1 polymer ?
#
loop_
_entity_poly.entity_id
_entity_poly.type
_entity_poly.pdbx_seq_one_letter_code
_entity_poly.pdbx_strand_id
1 'polypeptide(L)'
;MQLSRRRSASDADTAVSFPRLECWNPMTKMATIAAEKNKRRILCRISLDVLRKKFKASPEAPMEAVAENRLVLQEAARKLIEAKAFEEDGSILIRQREL
;
A
#
# COMPACT_ATOMS: atom_id res chain seq x y z
N MET A 1 30.38 -16.78 -1.01
CA MET A 1 29.39 -17.40 -1.88
C MET A 1 28.14 -17.77 -1.13
N GLN A 2 28.29 -18.49 -0.05
CA GLN A 2 27.14 -18.88 0.75
C GLN A 2 26.44 -17.71 1.37
N LEU A 3 27.20 -16.69 1.78
CA LEU A 3 26.61 -15.49 2.35
C LEU A 3 25.73 -14.76 1.34
N SER A 4 26.14 -14.70 0.08
CA SER A 4 25.35 -14.07 -0.96
C SER A 4 24.01 -14.75 -1.11
N ARG A 5 24.01 -16.08 -1.17
CA ARG A 5 22.78 -16.82 -1.34
C ARG A 5 21.83 -16.62 -0.17
N ARG A 6 22.40 -16.64 1.04
CA ARG A 6 21.58 -16.42 2.22
C ARG A 6 20.99 -15.03 2.26
N ARG A 7 21.76 -14.03 1.85
CA ARG A 7 21.24 -12.67 1.80
C ARG A 7 20.13 -12.52 0.79
N SER A 8 20.26 -13.17 -0.36
CA SER A 8 19.21 -13.15 -1.36
C SER A 8 17.92 -13.75 -0.84
N ALA A 9 18.02 -14.88 -0.15
CA ALA A 9 16.85 -15.52 0.43
C ALA A 9 16.21 -14.61 1.48
N SER A 10 17.02 -13.97 2.32
CA SER A 10 16.51 -13.05 3.34
C SER A 10 15.81 -11.87 2.69
N ASP A 11 16.41 -11.32 1.64
CA ASP A 11 15.82 -10.19 0.92
C ASP A 11 14.47 -10.57 0.32
N ALA A 12 14.38 -11.77 -0.26
CA ALA A 12 13.13 -12.26 -0.82
C ALA A 12 12.07 -12.42 0.26
N ASP A 13 12.46 -12.94 1.44
CA ASP A 13 11.54 -13.15 2.54
C ASP A 13 11.03 -11.82 3.13
N THR A 14 11.88 -10.79 3.10
CA THR A 14 11.53 -9.50 3.68
C THR A 14 10.99 -8.52 2.66
N ALA A 15 11.00 -8.87 1.39
CA ALA A 15 10.49 -7.99 0.35
C ALA A 15 8.99 -7.80 0.49
N VAL A 16 8.53 -6.58 0.21
CA VAL A 16 7.11 -6.29 0.20
C VAL A 16 6.52 -6.72 -1.13
N SER A 17 5.45 -7.48 -1.10
CA SER A 17 4.71 -7.86 -2.29
C SER A 17 3.27 -7.35 -2.19
N PHE A 18 2.58 -7.30 -3.33
CA PHE A 18 1.24 -6.71 -3.38
C PHE A 18 0.29 -7.68 -4.10
N PRO A 19 -0.42 -8.53 -3.33
CA PRO A 19 -1.45 -9.36 -3.94
C PRO A 19 -2.58 -8.48 -4.48
N ARG A 20 -3.34 -9.01 -5.43
CA ARG A 20 -4.41 -8.23 -6.06
C ARG A 20 -5.66 -8.24 -5.21
N LEU A 21 -5.58 -7.59 -4.06
CA LEU A 21 -6.71 -7.41 -3.17
C LEU A 21 -6.87 -5.92 -2.92
N GLU A 22 -7.97 -5.40 -3.42
CA GLU A 22 -8.32 -3.99 -3.30
C GLU A 22 -9.77 -3.89 -2.92
N CYS A 23 -10.11 -2.96 -2.04
CA CYS A 23 -11.50 -2.77 -1.68
C CYS A 23 -11.78 -1.32 -1.35
N TRP A 24 -13.05 -0.97 -1.42
CA TRP A 24 -13.54 0.35 -1.08
C TRP A 24 -14.52 0.23 0.07
N ASN A 25 -14.35 1.08 1.08
CA ASN A 25 -15.28 1.14 2.20
C ASN A 25 -16.11 2.42 2.09
N PRO A 26 -17.38 2.34 1.71
CA PRO A 26 -18.20 3.54 1.53
C PRO A 26 -18.54 4.23 2.84
N MET A 27 -18.44 3.54 3.97
CA MET A 27 -18.72 4.13 5.27
C MET A 27 -17.60 5.08 5.68
N THR A 28 -16.35 4.66 5.52
CA THR A 28 -15.20 5.45 5.91
C THR A 28 -14.64 6.26 4.75
N LYS A 29 -15.09 5.98 3.51
CA LYS A 29 -14.58 6.58 2.28
C LYS A 29 -13.08 6.39 2.17
N MET A 30 -12.66 5.16 2.43
CA MET A 30 -11.27 4.74 2.33
C MET A 30 -11.13 3.61 1.33
N ALA A 31 -10.10 3.70 0.51
CA ALA A 31 -9.67 2.57 -0.33
C ALA A 31 -8.57 1.82 0.41
N THR A 32 -8.52 0.52 0.21
CA THR A 32 -7.50 -0.33 0.82
C THR A 32 -6.87 -1.19 -0.25
N ILE A 33 -5.55 -1.21 -0.28
CA ILE A 33 -4.80 -2.20 -1.06
C ILE A 33 -4.03 -3.07 -0.08
N ALA A 34 -3.82 -4.32 -0.46
CA ALA A 34 -3.13 -5.27 0.41
C ALA A 34 -1.64 -5.32 0.05
N ALA A 35 -0.82 -5.44 1.08
CA ALA A 35 0.59 -5.71 0.94
C ALA A 35 0.92 -6.92 1.79
N GLU A 36 2.04 -7.58 1.50
CA GLU A 36 2.53 -8.69 2.31
C GLU A 36 4.02 -8.55 2.55
N LYS A 37 4.42 -8.78 3.77
CA LYS A 37 5.81 -8.81 4.15
C LYS A 37 5.97 -9.86 5.24
N ASN A 38 6.94 -10.75 5.09
CA ASN A 38 7.19 -11.84 6.04
C ASN A 38 5.93 -12.67 6.27
N LYS A 39 5.19 -12.93 5.21
CA LYS A 39 3.94 -13.72 5.25
C LYS A 39 2.84 -13.08 6.08
N ARG A 40 2.95 -11.80 6.38
CA ARG A 40 1.92 -11.03 7.09
C ARG A 40 1.24 -10.08 6.12
N ARG A 41 -0.09 -10.05 6.20
CA ARG A 41 -0.87 -9.12 5.41
C ARG A 41 -0.87 -7.75 6.08
N ILE A 42 -0.60 -6.71 5.29
CA ILE A 42 -0.61 -5.33 5.75
C ILE A 42 -1.63 -4.58 4.91
N LEU A 43 -2.59 -3.96 5.55
CA LEU A 43 -3.60 -3.18 4.85
C LEU A 43 -3.09 -1.75 4.66
N CYS A 44 -3.10 -1.28 3.42
CA CYS A 44 -2.61 0.05 3.08
C CYS A 44 -3.81 0.87 2.64
N ARG A 45 -4.14 1.92 3.42
CA ARG A 45 -5.36 2.68 3.24
C ARG A 45 -5.08 4.06 2.69
N ILE A 46 -5.99 4.55 1.86
CA ILE A 46 -5.91 5.91 1.33
C ILE A 46 -7.32 6.47 1.26
N SER A 47 -7.49 7.72 1.68
CA SER A 47 -8.79 8.34 1.73
C SER A 47 -9.23 8.84 0.36
N LEU A 48 -10.57 8.98 0.18
CA LEU A 48 -11.12 9.58 -1.01
C LEU A 48 -10.56 11.00 -1.21
N ASP A 49 -10.40 11.74 -0.12
CA ASP A 49 -9.89 13.10 -0.20
C ASP A 49 -8.52 13.15 -0.86
N VAL A 50 -7.62 12.26 -0.44
CA VAL A 50 -6.28 12.17 -1.02
C VAL A 50 -6.34 11.73 -2.48
N LEU A 51 -7.20 10.75 -2.79
CA LEU A 51 -7.36 10.29 -4.16
C LEU A 51 -7.86 11.42 -5.06
N ARG A 52 -8.79 12.23 -4.57
CA ARG A 52 -9.30 13.36 -5.35
C ARG A 52 -8.23 14.43 -5.56
N LYS A 53 -7.49 14.75 -4.52
CA LYS A 53 -6.49 15.81 -4.58
C LYS A 53 -5.30 15.44 -5.44
N LYS A 54 -4.84 14.20 -5.36
CA LYS A 54 -3.64 13.78 -6.08
C LYS A 54 -3.95 13.23 -7.47
N PHE A 55 -5.07 12.54 -7.64
CA PHE A 55 -5.37 11.83 -8.88
C PHE A 55 -6.69 12.24 -9.51
N LYS A 56 -7.36 13.26 -8.96
CA LYS A 56 -8.63 13.76 -9.47
C LYS A 56 -9.69 12.67 -9.56
N ALA A 57 -9.72 11.80 -8.56
CA ALA A 57 -10.64 10.67 -8.53
C ALA A 57 -12.08 11.14 -8.52
N SER A 58 -12.95 10.41 -9.23
CA SER A 58 -14.37 10.63 -9.17
C SER A 58 -14.94 10.04 -7.90
N PRO A 59 -15.77 10.78 -7.14
CA PRO A 59 -16.40 10.20 -5.94
C PRO A 59 -17.29 9.00 -6.23
N GLU A 60 -17.80 8.88 -7.47
CA GLU A 60 -18.64 7.75 -7.87
C GLU A 60 -17.81 6.52 -8.22
N ALA A 61 -16.54 6.69 -8.54
CA ALA A 61 -15.69 5.59 -8.97
C ALA A 61 -14.26 5.76 -8.44
N PRO A 62 -14.09 5.82 -7.12
CA PRO A 62 -12.76 6.08 -6.55
C PRO A 62 -11.76 4.97 -6.86
N MET A 63 -12.22 3.73 -7.03
CA MET A 63 -11.31 2.62 -7.30
C MET A 63 -10.73 2.66 -8.71
N GLU A 64 -11.30 3.43 -9.62
CA GLU A 64 -10.66 3.65 -10.93
C GLU A 64 -9.33 4.39 -10.74
N ALA A 65 -9.30 5.39 -9.87
CA ALA A 65 -8.06 6.09 -9.59
C ALA A 65 -7.03 5.18 -8.95
N VAL A 66 -7.46 4.29 -8.07
CA VAL A 66 -6.58 3.30 -7.46
C VAL A 66 -5.97 2.40 -8.53
N ALA A 67 -6.81 1.89 -9.44
CA ALA A 67 -6.34 0.99 -10.49
C ALA A 67 -5.36 1.69 -11.43
N GLU A 68 -5.67 2.93 -11.82
CA GLU A 68 -4.81 3.68 -12.73
C GLU A 68 -3.49 4.08 -12.12
N ASN A 69 -3.45 4.25 -10.81
CA ASN A 69 -2.25 4.72 -10.11
C ASN A 69 -1.69 3.67 -9.16
N ARG A 70 -1.97 2.39 -9.46
CA ARG A 70 -1.59 1.30 -8.56
C ARG A 70 -0.11 1.28 -8.23
N LEU A 71 0.75 1.47 -9.23
CA LEU A 71 2.19 1.41 -8.99
C LEU A 71 2.66 2.54 -8.08
N VAL A 72 2.11 3.74 -8.25
CA VAL A 72 2.44 4.87 -7.39
C VAL A 72 2.02 4.58 -5.95
N LEU A 73 0.81 4.04 -5.77
CA LEU A 73 0.29 3.71 -4.45
C LEU A 73 1.10 2.59 -3.80
N GLN A 74 1.46 1.57 -4.57
CA GLN A 74 2.28 0.47 -4.06
C GLN A 74 3.65 0.97 -3.62
N GLU A 75 4.25 1.86 -4.39
CA GLU A 75 5.56 2.40 -4.04
C GLU A 75 5.50 3.21 -2.75
N ALA A 76 4.48 4.04 -2.59
CA ALA A 76 4.29 4.82 -1.36
C ALA A 76 4.08 3.88 -0.16
N ALA A 77 3.26 2.86 -0.34
CA ALA A 77 3.01 1.89 0.72
C ALA A 77 4.28 1.14 1.09
N ARG A 78 5.07 0.73 0.09
CA ARG A 78 6.31 0.00 0.34
C ARG A 78 7.27 0.84 1.18
N LYS A 79 7.41 2.12 0.85
CA LYS A 79 8.29 3.01 1.61
C LYS A 79 7.84 3.16 3.06
N LEU A 80 6.53 3.28 3.28
CA LEU A 80 6.00 3.40 4.63
C LEU A 80 6.20 2.12 5.43
N ILE A 81 6.01 0.97 4.79
CA ILE A 81 6.24 -0.32 5.46
C ILE A 81 7.72 -0.47 5.82
N GLU A 82 8.61 -0.14 4.91
CA GLU A 82 10.04 -0.24 5.15
C GLU A 82 10.49 0.73 6.25
N ALA A 83 9.84 1.88 6.36
CA ALA A 83 10.10 2.84 7.41
C ALA A 83 9.39 2.49 8.73
N LYS A 84 8.63 1.40 8.75
CA LYS A 84 7.86 0.94 9.92
C LYS A 84 6.88 2.01 10.41
N ALA A 85 6.29 2.74 9.47
CA ALA A 85 5.35 3.81 9.77
C ALA A 85 3.92 3.27 9.91
N PHE A 86 3.74 2.30 10.81
CA PHE A 86 2.44 1.65 11.01
C PHE A 86 1.55 2.48 11.90
N GLU A 87 0.25 2.45 11.61
CA GLU A 87 -0.76 2.99 12.51
C GLU A 87 -0.95 2.05 13.69
N GLU A 88 -1.74 2.48 14.68
CA GLU A 88 -1.94 1.69 15.89
C GLU A 88 -2.49 0.30 15.61
N ASP A 89 -3.30 0.17 14.56
CA ASP A 89 -3.90 -1.12 14.21
C ASP A 89 -3.01 -1.97 13.32
N GLY A 90 -1.78 -1.51 13.05
CA GLY A 90 -0.84 -2.23 12.19
C GLY A 90 -1.01 -1.95 10.71
N SER A 91 -1.94 -1.09 10.33
CA SER A 91 -2.13 -0.73 8.92
C SER A 91 -1.19 0.41 8.54
N ILE A 92 -1.17 0.69 7.23
CA ILE A 92 -0.45 1.83 6.69
C ILE A 92 -1.48 2.85 6.21
N LEU A 93 -1.25 4.12 6.47
CA LEU A 93 -2.10 5.19 5.94
C LEU A 93 -1.28 6.02 4.98
N ILE A 94 -1.67 5.98 3.70
CA ILE A 94 -1.00 6.76 2.66
C ILE A 94 -1.62 8.16 2.64
N ARG A 95 -0.82 9.13 3.02
CA ARG A 95 -1.26 10.52 3.04
C ARG A 95 -0.79 11.24 1.80
N GLN A 96 -1.36 12.42 1.56
CA GLN A 96 -1.02 13.21 0.38
C GLN A 96 0.49 13.46 0.28
N ARG A 97 1.15 13.67 1.40
CA ARG A 97 2.58 13.96 1.42
C ARG A 97 3.45 12.76 1.00
N GLU A 98 2.91 11.55 1.03
CA GLU A 98 3.61 10.35 0.56
C GLU A 98 3.53 10.20 -0.96
N LEU A 99 2.72 10.99 -1.61
CA LEU A 99 2.50 10.91 -3.03
C LEU A 99 3.01 12.17 -3.72
#